data_f9f33c500dc88cff7ba4885b6c9df813
#
_entry.id   f9f33c500dc88cff7ba4885b6c9df813
#
_cell.length_a   1.000
_cell.length_b   1.000
_cell.length_c   1.000
_cell.angle_alpha   90.00
_cell.angle_beta   90.00
_cell.angle_gamma   90.00
#
_symmetry.space_group_name_H-M   'P 1'
#
loop_
_entity.id
_entity.type
_entity.pdbx_description
1 polymer ?
#
loop_
_entity_poly.entity_id
_entity_poly.type
_entity_poly.pdbx_seq_one_letter_code
_entity_poly.pdbx_strand_id
1 'polypeptide(L)'
;INLSKYNGRFVRVRGKIKKIKTLGKGAKLIFLNHKRMKKGLPVISFENQRKWLGLEKIRKGDVLQIEGFATLYKQKQWQIRLHRAVLLD
;
A
#
# COMPACT_ATOMS: atom_id res chain seq x y z
N ILE A 1 8.64 9.44 -5.99
CA ILE A 1 8.77 8.23 -6.80
C ILE A 1 7.98 8.35 -8.08
N ASN A 2 8.59 7.99 -9.17
CA ASN A 2 7.89 7.91 -10.44
C ASN A 2 7.53 6.44 -10.71
N LEU A 3 6.31 6.06 -10.33
CA LEU A 3 5.87 4.68 -10.45
C LEU A 3 5.75 4.20 -11.90
N SER A 4 5.71 5.12 -12.87
CA SER A 4 5.64 4.72 -14.27
C SER A 4 6.85 3.88 -14.71
N LYS A 5 8.00 4.09 -14.08
CA LYS A 5 9.19 3.29 -14.33
C LYS A 5 9.06 1.84 -13.84
N TYR A 6 8.11 1.59 -12.96
CA TYR A 6 7.94 0.31 -12.30
C TYR A 6 6.66 -0.41 -12.71
N ASN A 7 6.01 0.06 -13.77
CA ASN A 7 4.74 -0.53 -14.22
C ASN A 7 4.87 -2.05 -14.37
N GLY A 8 4.03 -2.77 -13.63
CA GLY A 8 4.04 -4.22 -13.61
C GLY A 8 5.21 -4.86 -12.86
N ARG A 9 6.13 -4.05 -12.32
CA ARG A 9 7.29 -4.57 -11.61
C ARG A 9 6.99 -4.78 -10.13
N PHE A 10 7.67 -5.76 -9.57
CA PHE A 10 7.67 -6.01 -8.14
C PHE A 10 8.56 -4.98 -7.44
N VAL A 11 8.00 -4.27 -6.47
CA VAL A 11 8.70 -3.21 -5.76
C VAL A 11 8.63 -3.43 -4.26
N ARG A 12 9.62 -2.91 -3.56
CA ARG A 12 9.65 -2.91 -2.10
C ARG A 12 9.69 -1.47 -1.62
N VAL A 13 8.78 -1.11 -0.72
CA VAL A 13 8.75 0.23 -0.15
C VAL A 13 8.57 0.15 1.36
N ARG A 14 9.08 1.16 2.05
CA ARG A 14 8.93 1.30 3.49
C ARG A 14 8.33 2.66 3.76
N GLY A 15 7.37 2.72 4.64
CA GLY A 15 6.78 4.00 5.00
C GLY A 15 5.88 3.92 6.22
N LYS A 16 5.62 5.10 6.77
CA LYS A 16 4.71 5.27 7.88
C LYS A 16 3.29 5.43 7.35
N ILE A 17 2.34 4.76 7.97
CA ILE A 17 0.95 4.86 7.54
C ILE A 17 0.41 6.25 7.84
N LYS A 18 -0.01 6.94 6.78
CA LYS A 18 -0.63 8.25 6.87
C LYS A 18 -2.14 8.14 7.05
N LYS A 19 -2.77 7.20 6.34
CA LYS A 19 -4.21 7.04 6.35
C LYS A 19 -4.58 5.62 5.91
N ILE A 20 -5.66 5.10 6.46
CA ILE A 20 -6.24 3.82 6.05
C ILE A 20 -7.69 4.07 5.69
N LYS A 21 -8.09 3.62 4.49
CA LYS A 21 -9.45 3.74 4.02
C LYS A 21 -10.02 2.35 3.75
N THR A 22 -11.15 2.03 4.35
CA THR A 22 -11.84 0.76 4.11
C THR A 22 -12.68 0.88 2.85
N LEU A 23 -12.49 -0.05 1.94
CA LEU A 23 -13.24 -0.14 0.69
C LEU A 23 -14.28 -1.24 0.79
N GLY A 24 -15.15 -1.31 -0.21
CA GLY A 24 -16.12 -2.40 -0.30
C GLY A 24 -15.47 -3.76 -0.40
N LYS A 25 -16.20 -4.82 -0.05
CA LYS A 25 -15.75 -6.21 -0.12
C LYS A 25 -14.52 -6.51 0.75
N GLY A 26 -14.34 -5.74 1.82
CA GLY A 26 -13.26 -5.99 2.76
C GLY A 26 -11.89 -5.52 2.33
N ALA A 27 -11.75 -4.88 1.18
CA ALA A 27 -10.47 -4.33 0.75
C ALA A 27 -10.10 -3.10 1.56
N LYS A 28 -8.80 -2.86 1.71
CA LYS A 28 -8.29 -1.65 2.36
C LYS A 28 -7.30 -0.92 1.47
N LEU A 29 -7.39 0.40 1.48
CA LEU A 29 -6.44 1.27 0.80
C LEU A 29 -5.59 1.94 1.87
N ILE A 30 -4.29 1.65 1.85
CA ILE A 30 -3.33 2.15 2.82
C ILE A 30 -2.49 3.21 2.14
N PHE A 31 -2.42 4.41 2.75
CA PHE A 31 -1.59 5.48 2.24
C PHE A 31 -0.34 5.60 3.11
N LEU A 32 0.83 5.45 2.50
CA LEU A 32 2.11 5.62 3.17
C LEU A 32 2.63 7.03 2.94
N ASN A 33 3.22 7.63 3.95
CA ASN A 33 3.87 8.94 3.79
C ASN A 33 4.95 8.86 2.73
N HIS A 34 4.94 9.84 1.83
CA HIS A 34 5.93 9.93 0.77
C HIS A 34 6.22 11.39 0.46
N LYS A 35 7.51 11.71 0.29
CA LYS A 35 7.97 13.10 0.09
C LYS A 35 7.33 13.78 -1.11
N ARG A 36 7.08 13.04 -2.18
CA ARG A 36 6.59 13.61 -3.45
C ARG A 36 5.10 13.40 -3.68
N MET A 37 4.41 12.75 -2.75
CA MET A 37 2.99 12.44 -2.90
C MET A 37 2.24 12.98 -1.70
N LYS A 38 1.57 14.12 -1.88
CA LYS A 38 0.84 14.80 -0.81
C LYS A 38 -0.13 13.90 -0.06
N LYS A 39 -0.86 13.10 -0.81
CA LYS A 39 -1.87 12.18 -0.24
C LYS A 39 -1.26 10.87 0.23
N GLY A 40 0.04 10.68 0.00
CA GLY A 40 0.73 9.45 0.33
C GLY A 40 0.74 8.47 -0.83
N LEU A 41 1.56 7.44 -0.68
CA LEU A 41 1.68 6.36 -1.68
C LEU A 41 0.56 5.35 -1.42
N PRO A 42 -0.37 5.15 -2.37
CA PRO A 42 -1.49 4.24 -2.15
C PRO A 42 -1.07 2.78 -2.33
N VAL A 43 -1.49 1.95 -1.37
CA VAL A 43 -1.26 0.51 -1.38
C VAL A 43 -2.61 -0.18 -1.21
N ILE A 44 -3.01 -1.00 -2.17
CA ILE A 44 -4.28 -1.73 -2.11
C ILE A 44 -4.06 -3.12 -1.54
N SER A 45 -4.85 -3.48 -0.53
CA SER A 45 -4.83 -4.78 0.14
C SER A 45 -6.20 -5.41 0.06
N PHE A 46 -6.26 -6.65 -0.41
CA PHE A 46 -7.51 -7.40 -0.47
C PHE A 46 -7.72 -8.22 0.81
N GLU A 47 -8.97 -8.56 1.11
CA GLU A 47 -9.36 -9.19 2.37
C GLU A 47 -8.54 -10.43 2.72
N ASN A 48 -8.38 -11.33 1.77
CA ASN A 48 -7.65 -12.58 2.01
C ASN A 48 -6.19 -12.35 2.37
N GLN A 49 -5.59 -11.30 1.85
CA GLN A 49 -4.20 -10.95 2.14
C GLN A 49 -4.04 -10.39 3.55
N ARG A 50 -4.98 -9.57 3.99
CA ARG A 50 -4.90 -8.91 5.30
C ARG A 50 -4.86 -9.89 6.45
N LYS A 51 -5.76 -10.87 6.43
CA LYS A 51 -5.84 -11.87 7.48
C LYS A 51 -4.52 -12.63 7.62
N TRP A 52 -3.96 -13.01 6.48
CA TRP A 52 -2.72 -13.77 6.44
C TRP A 52 -1.52 -12.94 6.89
N LEU A 53 -1.51 -11.65 6.57
CA LEU A 53 -0.40 -10.75 6.88
C LEU A 53 -0.54 -10.03 8.23
N GLY A 54 -1.62 -10.27 8.96
CA GLY A 54 -1.87 -9.59 10.22
C GLY A 54 -2.21 -8.12 10.06
N LEU A 55 -2.60 -7.70 8.86
CA LEU A 55 -2.87 -6.29 8.55
C LEU A 55 -4.16 -5.77 9.19
N GLU A 56 -4.93 -6.63 9.84
CA GLU A 56 -6.12 -6.19 10.57
C GLU A 56 -5.78 -5.36 11.80
N LYS A 57 -4.56 -5.46 12.28
CA LYS A 57 -4.10 -4.76 13.49
C LYS A 57 -3.32 -3.49 13.21
N ILE A 58 -3.15 -3.12 11.93
CA ILE A 58 -2.39 -1.93 11.60
C ILE A 58 -3.15 -0.66 11.94
N ARG A 59 -2.41 0.40 12.28
CA ARG A 59 -2.97 1.69 12.64
C ARG A 59 -2.20 2.82 11.97
N LYS A 60 -2.83 3.97 11.85
CA LYS A 60 -2.16 5.20 11.45
C LYS A 60 -0.93 5.42 12.33
N GLY A 61 0.20 5.71 11.73
CA GLY A 61 1.46 5.92 12.44
C GLY A 61 2.37 4.71 12.46
N ASP A 62 1.85 3.51 12.22
CA ASP A 62 2.68 2.32 12.12
C ASP A 62 3.58 2.40 10.89
N VAL A 63 4.75 1.77 10.98
CA VAL A 63 5.69 1.70 9.86
C VAL A 63 5.60 0.32 9.22
N LEU A 64 5.38 0.30 7.92
CA LEU A 64 5.29 -0.94 7.15
C LEU A 64 6.41 -1.04 6.15
N GLN A 65 6.90 -2.26 5.95
CA GLN A 65 7.69 -2.60 4.79
C GLN A 65 6.79 -3.43 3.87
N ILE A 66 6.59 -2.93 2.66
CA ILE A 66 5.63 -3.49 1.72
C ILE A 66 6.34 -3.98 0.48
N GLU A 67 5.96 -5.16 0.02
CA GLU A 67 6.36 -5.71 -1.27
C GLU A 67 5.09 -5.90 -2.10
N GLY A 68 5.12 -5.49 -3.35
CA GLY A 68 3.96 -5.60 -4.21
C GLY A 68 4.25 -5.16 -5.64
N PHE A 69 3.19 -5.12 -6.43
CA PHE A 69 3.29 -4.78 -7.84
C PHE A 69 2.80 -3.36 -8.09
N ALA A 70 3.62 -2.55 -8.76
CA ALA A 70 3.19 -1.23 -9.19
C ALA A 70 2.16 -1.39 -10.30
N THR A 71 0.97 -0.82 -10.10
CA THR A 71 -0.14 -0.92 -11.06
C THR A 71 -0.78 0.43 -11.28
N LEU A 72 -1.45 0.59 -12.42
CA LEU A 72 -2.20 1.79 -12.75
C LEU A 72 -3.68 1.54 -12.54
N TYR A 73 -4.27 2.19 -11.53
CA TYR A 73 -5.68 2.03 -11.19
C TYR A 73 -6.54 2.95 -12.06
N LYS A 74 -7.49 2.34 -12.78
CA LYS A 74 -8.40 3.06 -13.70
C LYS A 74 -7.66 3.99 -14.65
N GLN A 75 -6.44 3.65 -15.00
CA GLN A 75 -5.58 4.43 -15.89
C GLN A 75 -5.33 5.87 -15.45
N LYS A 76 -5.51 6.16 -14.16
CA LYS A 76 -5.36 7.51 -13.62
C LYS A 76 -4.40 7.62 -12.45
N GLN A 77 -4.33 6.60 -11.62
CA GLN A 77 -3.58 6.68 -10.38
C GLN A 77 -2.69 5.47 -10.20
N TRP A 78 -1.41 5.72 -9.99
CA TRP A 78 -0.48 4.66 -9.64
C TRP A 78 -0.69 4.22 -8.21
N GLN A 79 -0.65 2.91 -8.01
CA GLN A 79 -0.75 2.32 -6.69
C GLN A 79 0.06 1.04 -6.63
N ILE A 80 0.33 0.58 -5.42
CA ILE A 80 0.98 -0.71 -5.21
C ILE A 80 -0.09 -1.72 -4.83
N ARG A 81 -0.17 -2.80 -5.59
CA ARG A 81 -1.00 -3.93 -5.23
C ARG A 81 -0.21 -4.80 -4.26
N LEU A 82 -0.69 -4.87 -3.04
CA LEU A 82 0.02 -5.56 -1.96
C LEU A 82 0.20 -7.04 -2.26
N HIS A 83 1.43 -7.51 -2.09
CA HIS A 83 1.75 -8.92 -2.12
C HIS A 83 2.15 -9.38 -0.72
N ARG A 84 2.97 -8.59 -0.03
CA ARG A 84 3.45 -8.93 1.29
C ARG A 84 3.73 -7.66 2.09
N ALA A 85 3.47 -7.71 3.39
CA ALA A 85 3.81 -6.60 4.27
C ALA A 85 4.35 -7.11 5.60
N VAL A 86 5.25 -6.32 6.18
CA VAL A 86 5.79 -6.59 7.51
C VAL A 86 5.64 -5.31 8.33
N LEU A 87 5.05 -5.45 9.52
CA LEU A 87 4.95 -4.35 10.47
C LEU A 87 6.31 -4.17 11.14
N LEU A 88 6.84 -2.96 11.04
CA LEU A 88 8.11 -2.61 11.68
C LEU A 88 7.84 -1.84 12.98
N ASP A 89 8.62 -2.12 13.97
CA ASP A 89 8.52 -1.44 15.26
C ASP A 89 9.14 -0.05 15.24
#